data_a75de941c80ce5051806a865aa588194
#
_entry.id   a75de941c80ce5051806a865aa588194
#
_cell.length_a   1.000
_cell.length_b   1.000
_cell.length_c   1.000
_cell.angle_alpha   90.00
_cell.angle_beta   90.00
_cell.angle_gamma   90.00
#
_symmetry.space_group_name_H-M   'P 1'
#
loop_
_entity.id
_entity.type
_entity.pdbx_description
1 polymer ?
#
loop_
_entity_poly.entity_id
_entity_poly.type
_entity_poly.pdbx_seq_one_letter_code
_entity_poly.pdbx_strand_id
1 'polypeptide(L)'
;MLQKTVKFKIITLLFSIIFLTTSCQTIKKKSDEVVERENEKFVMFVGKEVNEMKLELGSPTEDYIHENGNEVLVYKTKKYGIPCERKFEINTSGIIVVFSSSGCI
;
A
#
# COMPACT_ATOMS: atom_id res chain seq x y z
N MET A 1 -23.74 -16.54 47.26
CA MET A 1 -23.89 -17.46 46.14
C MET A 1 -24.25 -16.76 44.81
N LEU A 2 -25.15 -15.80 44.81
CA LEU A 2 -25.49 -15.02 43.60
C LEU A 2 -24.36 -14.15 43.05
N GLN A 3 -23.44 -13.67 43.89
CA GLN A 3 -22.30 -12.84 43.46
C GLN A 3 -21.21 -13.60 42.68
N LYS A 4 -21.03 -14.89 42.90
CA LYS A 4 -20.06 -15.73 42.17
C LYS A 4 -20.50 -16.05 40.72
N THR A 5 -21.80 -16.25 40.52
CA THR A 5 -22.37 -16.51 39.18
C THR A 5 -22.39 -15.28 38.30
N VAL A 6 -22.62 -14.09 38.85
CA VAL A 6 -22.59 -12.83 38.11
C VAL A 6 -21.16 -12.48 37.66
N LYS A 7 -20.17 -12.66 38.54
CA LYS A 7 -18.74 -12.43 38.19
C LYS A 7 -18.25 -13.39 37.10
N PHE A 8 -18.69 -14.64 37.09
CA PHE A 8 -18.34 -15.62 36.07
C PHE A 8 -18.94 -15.27 34.71
N LYS A 9 -20.18 -14.79 34.66
CA LYS A 9 -20.83 -14.34 33.40
C LYS A 9 -20.16 -13.09 32.81
N ILE A 10 -19.72 -12.17 33.65
CA ILE A 10 -19.02 -10.95 33.21
C ILE A 10 -17.63 -11.29 32.65
N ILE A 11 -16.91 -12.20 33.27
CA ILE A 11 -15.59 -12.66 32.80
C ILE A 11 -15.71 -13.38 31.45
N THR A 12 -16.74 -14.22 31.24
CA THR A 12 -16.99 -14.89 29.95
C THR A 12 -17.36 -13.92 28.84
N LEU A 13 -18.13 -12.89 29.14
CA LEU A 13 -18.48 -11.83 28.20
C LEU A 13 -17.25 -10.98 27.80
N LEU A 14 -16.40 -10.62 28.74
CA LEU A 14 -15.15 -9.90 28.50
C LEU A 14 -14.17 -10.71 27.66
N PHE A 15 -14.09 -12.00 27.88
CA PHE A 15 -13.24 -12.91 27.10
C PHE A 15 -13.70 -13.03 25.64
N SER A 16 -15.02 -13.05 25.41
CA SER A 16 -15.63 -13.07 24.07
C SER A 16 -15.35 -11.80 23.28
N ILE A 17 -15.35 -10.63 23.91
CA ILE A 17 -15.06 -9.34 23.28
C ILE A 17 -13.58 -9.22 22.87
N ILE A 18 -12.67 -9.74 23.68
CA ILE A 18 -11.22 -9.76 23.40
C ILE A 18 -10.90 -10.64 22.16
N PHE A 19 -11.65 -11.74 21.97
CA PHE A 19 -11.47 -12.63 20.83
C PHE A 19 -11.87 -11.99 19.49
N LEU A 20 -12.89 -11.15 19.49
CA LEU A 20 -13.37 -10.42 18.31
C LEU A 20 -12.38 -9.32 17.84
N THR A 21 -11.66 -8.69 18.76
CA THR A 21 -10.68 -7.65 18.42
C THR A 21 -9.39 -8.20 17.83
N THR A 22 -8.97 -9.42 18.16
CA THR A 22 -7.76 -10.04 17.61
C THR A 22 -7.92 -10.50 16.17
N SER A 23 -9.11 -10.88 15.71
CA SER A 23 -9.35 -11.30 14.33
C SER A 23 -9.25 -10.14 13.32
N CYS A 24 -9.63 -8.92 13.68
CA CYS A 24 -9.52 -7.74 12.84
C CYS A 24 -8.07 -7.30 12.61
N GLN A 25 -7.19 -7.44 13.60
CA GLN A 25 -5.77 -7.09 13.49
C GLN A 25 -4.99 -8.04 12.57
N THR A 26 -5.34 -9.32 12.50
CA THR A 26 -4.67 -10.30 11.65
C THR A 26 -4.93 -10.07 10.16
N ILE A 27 -6.13 -9.64 9.79
CA ILE A 27 -6.51 -9.33 8.40
C ILE A 27 -5.78 -8.07 7.93
N LYS A 28 -5.67 -7.05 8.76
CA LYS A 28 -4.96 -5.81 8.46
C LYS A 28 -3.46 -6.03 8.25
N LYS A 29 -2.80 -6.88 9.04
CA LYS A 29 -1.39 -7.25 8.89
C LYS A 29 -1.09 -7.92 7.56
N LYS A 30 -1.93 -8.85 7.09
CA LYS A 30 -1.74 -9.53 5.81
C LYS A 30 -1.88 -8.58 4.62
N SER A 31 -2.82 -7.63 4.67
CA SER A 31 -3.00 -6.62 3.65
C SER A 31 -1.79 -5.68 3.57
N ASP A 32 -1.25 -5.23 4.69
CA ASP A 32 -0.08 -4.37 4.76
C ASP A 32 1.20 -5.07 4.24
N GLU A 33 1.39 -6.36 4.53
CA GLU A 33 2.52 -7.16 4.01
C GLU A 33 2.49 -7.29 2.49
N VAL A 34 1.33 -7.50 1.88
CA VAL A 34 1.18 -7.59 0.42
C VAL A 34 1.51 -6.25 -0.24
N VAL A 35 1.04 -5.14 0.30
CA VAL A 35 1.33 -3.78 -0.19
C VAL A 35 2.82 -3.45 -0.08
N GLU A 36 3.48 -3.80 1.03
CA GLU A 36 4.92 -3.62 1.21
C GLU A 36 5.74 -4.38 0.16
N ARG A 37 5.39 -5.62 -0.13
CA ARG A 37 6.08 -6.43 -1.15
C ARG A 37 5.94 -5.84 -2.55
N GLU A 38 4.77 -5.35 -2.91
CA GLU A 38 4.55 -4.66 -4.17
C GLU A 38 5.34 -3.36 -4.25
N ASN A 39 5.36 -2.57 -3.19
CA ASN A 39 6.10 -1.32 -3.12
C ASN A 39 7.61 -1.54 -3.19
N GLU A 40 8.17 -2.58 -2.56
CA GLU A 40 9.59 -2.95 -2.68
C GLU A 40 9.99 -3.19 -4.15
N LYS A 41 9.16 -3.85 -4.92
CA LYS A 41 9.36 -4.09 -6.34
C LYS A 41 9.50 -2.78 -7.13
N PHE A 42 8.67 -1.79 -6.83
CA PHE A 42 8.68 -0.50 -7.52
C PHE A 42 9.80 0.42 -7.01
N VAL A 43 10.12 0.38 -5.72
CA VAL A 43 11.24 1.14 -5.14
C VAL A 43 12.58 0.74 -5.74
N MET A 44 12.73 -0.50 -6.20
CA MET A 44 13.95 -0.97 -6.87
C MET A 44 14.25 -0.23 -8.18
N PHE A 45 13.26 0.42 -8.79
CA PHE A 45 13.48 1.25 -9.97
C PHE A 45 14.11 2.60 -9.68
N VAL A 46 14.07 3.07 -8.41
CA VAL A 46 14.71 4.33 -8.01
C VAL A 46 16.22 4.23 -8.22
N GLY A 47 16.80 5.19 -8.93
CA GLY A 47 18.19 5.18 -9.33
C GLY A 47 18.48 4.54 -10.69
N LYS A 48 17.49 3.92 -11.32
CA LYS A 48 17.60 3.31 -12.65
C LYS A 48 17.08 4.25 -13.72
N GLU A 49 17.43 3.94 -14.98
CA GLU A 49 16.92 4.66 -16.13
C GLU A 49 15.43 4.37 -16.36
N VAL A 50 14.70 5.40 -16.80
CA VAL A 50 13.27 5.32 -17.08
C VAL A 50 12.94 4.26 -18.15
N ASN A 51 13.82 4.05 -19.12
CA ASN A 51 13.62 3.06 -20.18
C ASN A 51 13.59 1.62 -19.66
N GLU A 52 14.39 1.29 -18.65
CA GLU A 52 14.35 -0.01 -17.98
C GLU A 52 13.00 -0.27 -17.32
N MET A 53 12.45 0.74 -16.66
CA MET A 53 11.13 0.65 -16.04
C MET A 53 10.02 0.49 -17.07
N LYS A 54 10.07 1.26 -18.18
CA LYS A 54 9.07 1.17 -19.26
C LYS A 54 9.09 -0.19 -19.95
N LEU A 55 10.23 -0.84 -20.04
CA LEU A 55 10.34 -2.21 -20.58
C LEU A 55 9.59 -3.24 -19.72
N GLU A 56 9.62 -3.08 -18.41
CA GLU A 56 8.93 -3.98 -17.47
C GLU A 56 7.46 -3.62 -17.24
N LEU A 57 7.15 -2.34 -17.06
CA LEU A 57 5.80 -1.87 -16.71
C LEU A 57 4.96 -1.44 -17.92
N GLY A 58 5.58 -1.24 -19.07
CA GLY A 58 4.92 -0.71 -20.25
C GLY A 58 4.77 0.81 -20.20
N SER A 59 3.88 1.34 -21.06
CA SER A 59 3.61 2.78 -21.12
C SER A 59 2.82 3.26 -19.90
N PRO A 60 3.12 4.45 -19.36
CA PRO A 60 2.36 5.02 -18.25
C PRO A 60 0.93 5.39 -18.68
N THR A 61 0.01 5.42 -17.72
CA THR A 61 -1.35 5.86 -17.94
C THR A 61 -1.42 7.36 -18.24
N GLU A 62 -0.61 8.14 -17.51
CA GLU A 62 -0.47 9.58 -17.67
C GLU A 62 0.98 10.00 -17.47
N ASP A 63 1.36 11.12 -18.04
CA ASP A 63 2.63 11.78 -17.80
C ASP A 63 2.43 13.30 -17.72
N TYR A 64 3.20 13.95 -16.86
CA TYR A 64 3.19 15.41 -16.76
C TYR A 64 4.54 15.91 -16.24
N ILE A 65 4.78 17.22 -16.39
CA ILE A 65 5.98 17.88 -15.89
C ILE A 65 5.64 18.53 -14.55
N HIS A 66 6.42 18.19 -13.53
CA HIS A 66 6.30 18.79 -12.19
C HIS A 66 6.85 20.21 -12.18
N GLU A 67 6.49 21.01 -11.17
CA GLU A 67 6.96 22.40 -11.01
C GLU A 67 8.48 22.53 -10.97
N ASN A 68 9.19 21.53 -10.45
CA ASN A 68 10.66 21.47 -10.42
C ASN A 68 11.32 21.14 -11.77
N GLY A 69 10.53 20.91 -12.83
CA GLY A 69 11.00 20.54 -14.16
C GLY A 69 11.18 19.05 -14.40
N ASN A 70 11.02 18.21 -13.39
CA ASN A 70 11.08 16.76 -13.55
C ASN A 70 9.80 16.22 -14.17
N GLU A 71 9.93 15.13 -14.97
CA GLU A 71 8.80 14.41 -15.52
C GLU A 71 8.23 13.46 -14.47
N VAL A 72 6.90 13.36 -14.41
CA VAL A 72 6.21 12.40 -13.55
C VAL A 72 5.41 11.42 -14.40
N LEU A 73 5.68 10.13 -14.24
CA LEU A 73 4.95 9.06 -14.89
C LEU A 73 3.97 8.45 -13.89
N VAL A 74 2.71 8.32 -14.30
CA VAL A 74 1.63 7.81 -13.46
C VAL A 74 1.12 6.49 -14.03
N TYR A 75 1.15 5.45 -13.21
CA TYR A 75 0.58 4.13 -13.51
C TYR A 75 -0.64 3.92 -12.63
N LYS A 76 -1.81 3.88 -13.26
CA LYS A 76 -3.09 3.66 -12.58
C LYS A 76 -3.53 2.21 -12.76
N THR A 77 -3.88 1.59 -11.66
CA THR A 77 -4.47 0.25 -11.63
C THR A 77 -5.70 0.23 -10.72
N LYS A 78 -6.56 -0.76 -10.89
CA LYS A 78 -7.71 -0.99 -10.01
C LYS A 78 -7.63 -2.40 -9.45
N LYS A 79 -7.84 -2.52 -8.14
CA LYS A 79 -7.96 -3.80 -7.46
C LYS A 79 -9.22 -3.79 -6.60
N TYR A 80 -10.13 -4.71 -6.85
CA TYR A 80 -11.45 -4.75 -6.19
C TYR A 80 -12.24 -3.43 -6.33
N GLY A 81 -12.14 -2.75 -7.46
CA GLY A 81 -12.79 -1.46 -7.69
C GLY A 81 -12.11 -0.27 -7.02
N ILE A 82 -11.04 -0.48 -6.27
CA ILE A 82 -10.29 0.58 -5.60
C ILE A 82 -9.13 1.03 -6.49
N PRO A 83 -9.07 2.33 -6.87
CA PRO A 83 -7.99 2.83 -7.70
C PRO A 83 -6.67 2.91 -6.93
N CYS A 84 -5.59 2.48 -7.59
CA CYS A 84 -4.22 2.60 -7.09
C CYS A 84 -3.41 3.42 -8.09
N GLU A 85 -2.74 4.46 -7.61
CA GLU A 85 -1.83 5.28 -8.40
C GLU A 85 -0.40 5.08 -7.93
N ARG A 86 0.51 4.78 -8.87
CA ARG A 86 1.94 4.75 -8.62
C ARG A 86 2.60 5.81 -9.48
N LYS A 87 3.35 6.70 -8.85
CA LYS A 87 4.02 7.84 -9.49
C LYS A 87 5.53 7.69 -9.42
N PHE A 88 6.18 7.91 -10.54
CA PHE A 88 7.63 7.92 -10.65
C PHE A 88 8.09 9.28 -11.14
N GLU A 89 8.90 9.97 -10.36
CA GLU A 89 9.51 11.24 -10.75
C GLU A 89 10.86 10.96 -11.37
N ILE A 90 11.10 11.57 -12.55
CA ILE A 90 12.28 11.34 -13.40
C ILE A 90 12.98 12.67 -13.59
N ASN A 91 14.28 12.72 -13.30
CA ASN A 91 15.08 13.92 -13.50
C ASN A 91 15.37 14.17 -14.98
N THR A 92 15.99 15.31 -15.29
CA THR A 92 16.34 15.71 -16.66
C THR A 92 17.34 14.77 -17.34
N SER A 93 18.06 13.96 -16.59
CA SER A 93 18.97 12.93 -17.10
C SER A 93 18.28 11.58 -17.40
N GLY A 94 16.98 11.46 -17.17
CA GLY A 94 16.21 10.24 -17.40
C GLY A 94 16.32 9.20 -16.30
N ILE A 95 16.74 9.59 -15.10
CA ILE A 95 16.87 8.71 -13.93
C ILE A 95 15.67 8.88 -13.00
N ILE A 96 15.16 7.77 -12.50
CA ILE A 96 14.06 7.75 -11.54
C ILE A 96 14.60 8.15 -10.17
N VAL A 97 14.10 9.25 -9.62
CA VAL A 97 14.59 9.83 -8.35
C VAL A 97 13.62 9.68 -7.19
N VAL A 98 12.30 9.58 -7.46
CA VAL A 98 11.26 9.46 -6.44
C VAL A 98 10.22 8.46 -6.89
N PHE A 99 9.75 7.64 -5.95
CA PHE A 99 8.59 6.78 -6.10
C PHE A 99 7.56 7.10 -5.01
N SER A 100 6.30 7.16 -5.38
CA SER A 100 5.18 7.29 -4.44
C SER A 100 3.99 6.45 -4.90
N SER A 101 3.20 5.98 -3.96
CA SER A 101 1.97 5.24 -4.22
C SER A 101 0.81 5.79 -3.40
N SER A 102 -0.39 5.71 -3.94
CA SER A 102 -1.61 6.20 -3.31
C SER A 102 -2.77 5.27 -3.64
N GLY A 103 -3.58 4.93 -2.63
CA GLY A 103 -4.76 4.09 -2.77
C GLY A 103 -4.49 2.61 -3.01
N CYS A 104 -3.24 2.16 -2.95
CA CYS A 104 -2.87 0.76 -3.19
C CYS A 104 -3.17 -0.13 -1.97
N ILE A 105 -3.82 -1.25 -2.20
CA ILE A 105 -4.16 -2.27 -1.20
C ILE A 105 -3.71 -3.66 -1.66
#